data_2bce150c342ffcf3b6c6b3fa17556187
#
_entry.id   2bce150c342ffcf3b6c6b3fa17556187
#
_cell.length_a   1.000
_cell.length_b   1.000
_cell.length_c   1.000
_cell.angle_alpha   90.00
_cell.angle_beta   90.00
_cell.angle_gamma   90.00
#
_symmetry.space_group_name_H-M   'P 1'
#
loop_
_entity.id
_entity.type
_entity.pdbx_description
1 polymer ?
#
loop_
_entity_poly.entity_id
_entity_poly.type
_entity_poly.pdbx_seq_one_letter_code
_entity_poly.pdbx_strand_id
1 'polypeptide(L)'
;MTLRLAQPHRYPVLFAALFALAACTQQQEAAAPSAETAAAPSSEAAPANAAPTPTQEAAPETVITPAAVATAPTGPAPVAGTDYVEIPGGTPYAPGTGKIEVVEVFGYTCPHCAEFEPLVNSWRAKQTADVNFVPVAAPFGGYWVPYAKAFYTAESMGLVGRTHDAMFRAVHLERSLPVNGVKPVDFAEFYAKFGANKQQFESTYASFAIDAKLKRAEAFLTRSGVESTPNIVVDGKYRVIGKNFEDMLRITDHLVAQERAARTGGAAPAAEGSAPATGPAAAAAQ
;
A
#
# COMPACT_ATOMS: atom_id res chain seq x y z
N MET A 1 -8.47 -64.45 10.48
CA MET A 1 -8.13 -64.60 11.89
C MET A 1 -7.65 -63.25 12.39
N THR A 2 -8.41 -62.68 13.03
CA THR A 2 -8.98 -62.23 14.29
C THR A 2 -8.86 -60.71 14.44
N LEU A 3 -10.04 -60.09 14.39
CA LEU A 3 -10.34 -58.74 14.87
C LEU A 3 -9.81 -58.50 16.30
N ARG A 4 -9.33 -57.31 16.59
CA ARG A 4 -9.51 -56.72 17.92
C ARG A 4 -9.89 -55.23 17.78
N LEU A 5 -11.15 -55.00 18.06
CA LEU A 5 -11.72 -53.71 18.47
C LEU A 5 -11.16 -53.36 19.86
N ALA A 6 -10.82 -52.09 20.06
CA ALA A 6 -10.69 -51.53 21.41
C ALA A 6 -11.43 -50.19 21.46
N GLN A 7 -12.29 -50.06 22.45
CA GLN A 7 -13.32 -49.05 22.67
C GLN A 7 -12.79 -47.73 23.26
N PRO A 8 -13.63 -46.67 23.23
CA PRO A 8 -13.27 -45.33 23.70
C PRO A 8 -13.53 -45.17 25.21
N HIS A 9 -12.62 -44.52 25.90
CA HIS A 9 -12.83 -44.11 27.30
C HIS A 9 -13.40 -42.71 27.35
N ARG A 10 -14.67 -42.60 27.71
CA ARG A 10 -15.37 -41.40 28.14
C ARG A 10 -15.06 -41.15 29.62
N TYR A 11 -14.56 -39.98 29.96
CA TYR A 11 -14.64 -39.47 31.33
C TYR A 11 -15.38 -38.13 31.31
N PRO A 12 -16.46 -38.00 32.08
CA PRO A 12 -17.06 -36.71 32.39
C PRO A 12 -16.47 -36.21 33.71
N VAL A 13 -15.97 -35.01 33.77
CA VAL A 13 -15.75 -34.29 35.02
C VAL A 13 -16.50 -32.98 34.95
N LEU A 14 -17.64 -33.00 35.63
CA LEU A 14 -18.34 -31.79 36.08
C LEU A 14 -17.52 -31.15 37.20
N PHE A 15 -17.24 -29.88 37.09
CA PHE A 15 -16.96 -29.04 38.24
C PHE A 15 -17.72 -27.71 38.05
N ALA A 16 -18.81 -27.63 38.80
CA ALA A 16 -19.51 -26.43 39.12
C ALA A 16 -18.85 -25.81 40.36
N ALA A 17 -18.46 -24.55 40.30
CA ALA A 17 -18.20 -23.74 41.47
C ALA A 17 -18.66 -22.31 41.22
N LEU A 18 -19.78 -21.97 41.84
CA LEU A 18 -20.21 -20.61 42.16
C LEU A 18 -19.22 -19.97 43.13
N PHE A 19 -18.94 -18.68 42.98
CA PHE A 19 -18.75 -17.73 44.07
C PHE A 19 -18.69 -16.31 43.46
N ALA A 20 -19.75 -15.58 43.63
CA ALA A 20 -20.03 -14.54 44.63
C ALA A 20 -19.50 -13.16 44.27
N LEU A 21 -20.49 -12.29 44.05
CA LEU A 21 -20.38 -10.81 43.94
C LEU A 21 -19.69 -10.21 45.20
N ALA A 22 -18.81 -9.26 44.97
CA ALA A 22 -18.54 -8.21 45.92
C ALA A 22 -18.51 -6.88 45.20
N ALA A 23 -19.60 -6.16 45.33
CA ALA A 23 -19.69 -4.74 45.04
C ALA A 23 -18.95 -3.97 46.13
N CYS A 24 -18.05 -3.08 45.76
CA CYS A 24 -17.63 -1.97 46.60
C CYS A 24 -17.78 -0.68 45.84
N THR A 25 -18.87 -0.04 46.17
CA THR A 25 -19.17 1.38 45.98
C THR A 25 -18.32 2.20 46.95
N GLN A 26 -17.60 3.17 46.47
CA GLN A 26 -17.19 4.39 47.21
C GLN A 26 -17.12 5.51 46.21
N GLN A 27 -17.97 6.24 46.27
CA GLN A 27 -18.60 7.52 46.45
C GLN A 27 -17.63 8.56 46.99
N GLN A 28 -17.51 9.62 46.20
CA GLN A 28 -17.53 11.05 46.59
C GLN A 28 -16.27 11.61 47.27
N GLU A 29 -15.69 12.70 46.70
CA GLU A 29 -16.17 14.03 47.08
C GLU A 29 -15.62 15.11 46.12
N ALA A 30 -16.54 15.98 45.73
CA ALA A 30 -16.27 17.21 45.00
C ALA A 30 -15.84 18.32 45.96
N ALA A 31 -14.87 19.12 45.60
CA ALA A 31 -14.69 20.47 46.18
C ALA A 31 -14.06 21.41 45.14
N ALA A 32 -14.85 22.32 44.65
CA ALA A 32 -14.50 23.68 44.25
C ALA A 32 -15.25 24.60 45.22
N PRO A 33 -15.05 25.93 45.21
CA PRO A 33 -14.02 26.82 44.68
C PRO A 33 -13.48 27.82 45.72
N SER A 34 -12.46 28.58 45.38
CA SER A 34 -12.32 29.94 45.99
C SER A 34 -11.63 30.88 45.01
N ALA A 35 -12.41 31.85 44.60
CA ALA A 35 -11.96 33.08 43.98
C ALA A 35 -11.44 34.03 45.07
N GLU A 36 -10.35 34.72 44.81
CA GLU A 36 -10.06 35.99 45.46
C GLU A 36 -9.34 36.95 44.53
N THR A 37 -9.91 38.05 44.47
CA THR A 37 -9.95 39.32 43.79
C THR A 37 -8.74 40.23 44.12
N ALA A 38 -8.43 41.12 43.15
CA ALA A 38 -7.85 42.47 43.26
C ALA A 38 -6.32 42.54 43.38
N ALA A 39 -5.61 43.39 42.66
CA ALA A 39 -5.82 44.79 42.34
C ALA A 39 -4.74 45.23 41.31
N ALA A 40 -5.13 46.09 40.38
CA ALA A 40 -4.20 46.98 39.71
C ALA A 40 -3.95 48.23 40.60
N PRO A 41 -2.84 48.93 40.38
CA PRO A 41 -3.00 50.20 39.74
C PRO A 41 -1.88 50.63 38.76
N SER A 42 -2.31 51.26 37.69
CA SER A 42 -2.02 52.60 37.17
C SER A 42 -0.58 53.05 36.87
N SER A 43 -0.41 53.37 35.59
CA SER A 43 0.08 54.67 35.09
C SER A 43 1.56 55.00 35.22
N GLU A 44 2.27 55.07 34.09
CA GLU A 44 2.92 56.34 33.73
C GLU A 44 3.40 56.34 32.26
N ALA A 45 3.34 57.52 31.72
CA ALA A 45 3.37 58.02 30.35
C ALA A 45 4.54 57.63 29.47
N ALA A 46 4.25 57.74 28.20
CA ALA A 46 5.13 57.70 27.04
C ALA A 46 6.22 58.79 27.04
N PRO A 47 7.23 58.63 26.14
CA PRO A 47 7.13 59.46 24.92
C PRO A 47 7.44 58.69 23.62
N ALA A 48 6.83 59.23 22.58
CA ALA A 48 6.92 58.84 21.21
C ALA A 48 8.35 58.81 20.66
N ASN A 49 8.68 57.79 19.86
CA ASN A 49 9.59 58.05 18.73
C ASN A 49 9.38 57.06 17.58
N ALA A 50 9.16 57.65 16.41
CA ALA A 50 9.45 57.20 15.04
C ALA A 50 9.10 55.73 14.66
N ALA A 51 8.08 55.61 13.84
CA ALA A 51 7.81 54.42 13.01
C ALA A 51 8.94 54.19 12.02
N PRO A 52 9.43 52.97 11.88
CA PRO A 52 10.05 52.50 10.62
C PRO A 52 8.98 51.99 9.67
N THR A 53 9.06 52.47 8.43
CA THR A 53 8.33 52.04 7.26
C THR A 53 8.26 50.49 7.18
N PRO A 54 7.10 49.87 6.92
CA PRO A 54 7.06 48.44 6.69
C PRO A 54 7.79 48.14 5.37
N THR A 55 8.95 47.52 5.47
CA THR A 55 9.56 46.79 4.37
C THR A 55 8.59 45.70 3.96
N GLN A 56 8.05 45.82 2.78
CA GLN A 56 7.19 44.84 2.14
C GLN A 56 8.02 43.58 1.94
N GLU A 57 7.88 42.63 2.85
CA GLU A 57 8.43 41.30 2.72
C GLU A 57 7.77 40.66 1.50
N ALA A 58 8.57 40.44 0.47
CA ALA A 58 8.14 39.77 -0.75
C ALA A 58 7.59 38.41 -0.36
N ALA A 59 6.31 38.17 -0.67
CA ALA A 59 5.69 36.87 -0.54
C ALA A 59 6.56 35.84 -1.29
N PRO A 60 6.74 34.61 -0.73
CA PRO A 60 7.48 33.57 -1.42
C PRO A 60 6.79 33.30 -2.76
N GLU A 61 7.51 33.55 -3.86
CA GLU A 61 7.07 33.11 -5.17
C GLU A 61 6.85 31.60 -5.11
N THR A 62 5.58 31.20 -5.23
CA THR A 62 5.22 29.80 -5.38
C THR A 62 5.83 29.35 -6.69
N VAL A 63 6.94 28.63 -6.62
CA VAL A 63 7.52 27.94 -7.77
C VAL A 63 6.49 26.89 -8.21
N ILE A 64 5.70 27.23 -9.19
CA ILE A 64 4.79 26.30 -9.84
C ILE A 64 5.69 25.35 -10.64
N THR A 65 6.00 24.21 -10.03
CA THR A 65 6.62 23.11 -10.77
C THR A 65 5.66 22.73 -11.89
N PRO A 66 6.08 22.75 -13.17
CA PRO A 66 5.20 22.35 -14.26
C PRO A 66 4.66 20.96 -13.99
N ALA A 67 3.34 20.80 -14.03
CA ALA A 67 2.72 19.48 -13.94
C ALA A 67 3.31 18.62 -15.08
N ALA A 68 3.78 17.42 -14.76
CA ALA A 68 4.27 16.50 -15.77
C ALA A 68 3.18 16.29 -16.84
N VAL A 69 3.54 16.53 -18.11
CA VAL A 69 2.64 16.29 -19.23
C VAL A 69 2.64 14.80 -19.52
N ALA A 70 1.46 14.21 -19.67
CA ALA A 70 1.34 12.79 -20.02
C ALA A 70 2.02 12.54 -21.38
N THR A 71 3.10 11.78 -21.35
CA THR A 71 3.82 11.37 -22.55
C THR A 71 3.08 10.19 -23.17
N ALA A 72 2.96 10.16 -24.49
CA ALA A 72 2.41 8.99 -25.18
C ALA A 72 3.28 7.75 -24.88
N PRO A 73 2.66 6.57 -24.67
CA PRO A 73 3.42 5.36 -24.42
C PRO A 73 4.30 5.02 -25.63
N THR A 74 5.47 4.45 -25.36
CA THR A 74 6.45 4.11 -26.39
C THR A 74 6.48 2.60 -26.65
N GLY A 75 6.93 2.20 -27.84
CA GLY A 75 7.01 0.80 -28.24
C GLY A 75 5.66 0.21 -28.70
N PRO A 76 5.62 -1.11 -29.00
CA PRO A 76 4.42 -1.75 -29.52
C PRO A 76 3.28 -1.77 -28.51
N ALA A 77 2.04 -1.61 -29.00
CA ALA A 77 0.86 -1.75 -28.17
C ALA A 77 0.75 -3.18 -27.59
N PRO A 78 0.33 -3.33 -26.32
CA PRO A 78 0.22 -4.65 -25.71
C PRO A 78 -0.98 -5.43 -26.26
N VAL A 79 -0.84 -6.75 -26.29
CA VAL A 79 -1.85 -7.69 -26.79
C VAL A 79 -2.52 -8.40 -25.61
N ALA A 80 -3.85 -8.33 -25.54
CA ALA A 80 -4.64 -9.03 -24.55
C ALA A 80 -4.41 -10.55 -24.63
N GLY A 81 -4.32 -11.21 -23.49
CA GLY A 81 -4.01 -12.64 -23.38
C GLY A 81 -2.52 -12.99 -23.53
N THR A 82 -1.70 -12.08 -24.03
CA THR A 82 -0.25 -12.27 -24.19
C THR A 82 0.55 -11.37 -23.26
N ASP A 83 0.29 -10.06 -23.30
CA ASP A 83 1.03 -9.05 -22.56
C ASP A 83 0.28 -8.64 -21.27
N TYR A 84 -1.03 -8.85 -21.22
CA TYR A 84 -1.85 -8.65 -20.03
C TYR A 84 -3.09 -9.54 -20.05
N VAL A 85 -3.67 -9.75 -18.87
CA VAL A 85 -4.97 -10.44 -18.69
C VAL A 85 -5.99 -9.41 -18.18
N GLU A 86 -7.17 -9.41 -18.79
CA GLU A 86 -8.31 -8.69 -18.27
C GLU A 86 -8.89 -9.40 -17.03
N ILE A 87 -9.22 -8.62 -16.00
CA ILE A 87 -9.80 -9.12 -14.75
C ILE A 87 -11.32 -8.87 -14.81
N PRO A 88 -12.14 -9.90 -15.02
CA PRO A 88 -13.58 -9.72 -15.11
C PRO A 88 -14.17 -9.12 -13.82
N GLY A 89 -14.91 -8.00 -13.95
CA GLY A 89 -15.47 -7.30 -12.79
C GLY A 89 -14.41 -6.69 -11.86
N GLY A 90 -13.19 -6.54 -12.34
CA GLY A 90 -12.09 -5.99 -11.56
C GLY A 90 -12.35 -4.57 -11.09
N THR A 91 -11.89 -4.27 -9.88
CA THR A 91 -12.04 -2.96 -9.24
C THR A 91 -10.73 -2.53 -8.60
N PRO A 92 -10.44 -1.23 -8.53
CA PRO A 92 -9.23 -0.72 -7.89
C PRO A 92 -9.06 -1.23 -6.45
N TYR A 93 -7.80 -1.36 -6.03
CA TYR A 93 -7.45 -1.67 -4.64
C TYR A 93 -7.82 -0.51 -3.70
N ALA A 94 -7.57 0.73 -4.10
CA ALA A 94 -7.90 1.94 -3.35
C ALA A 94 -8.91 2.81 -4.13
N PRO A 95 -10.19 2.42 -4.18
CA PRO A 95 -11.21 3.14 -4.94
C PRO A 95 -11.46 4.54 -4.34
N GLY A 96 -12.04 5.42 -5.15
CA GLY A 96 -12.50 6.75 -4.70
C GLY A 96 -11.49 7.88 -4.87
N THR A 97 -10.31 7.62 -5.42
CA THR A 97 -9.33 8.70 -5.72
C THR A 97 -9.65 9.47 -7.00
N GLY A 98 -10.48 8.93 -7.89
CA GLY A 98 -10.72 9.45 -9.24
C GLY A 98 -9.52 9.32 -10.19
N LYS A 99 -8.40 8.76 -9.72
CA LYS A 99 -7.16 8.58 -10.48
C LYS A 99 -7.09 7.19 -11.09
N ILE A 100 -6.22 7.02 -12.10
CA ILE A 100 -5.88 5.72 -12.65
C ILE A 100 -4.97 5.03 -11.65
N GLU A 101 -5.42 3.91 -11.08
CA GLU A 101 -4.64 3.18 -10.10
C GLU A 101 -3.64 2.25 -10.79
N VAL A 102 -2.41 2.29 -10.35
CA VAL A 102 -1.38 1.31 -10.70
C VAL A 102 -0.91 0.66 -9.42
N VAL A 103 -1.30 -0.58 -9.21
CA VAL A 103 -0.87 -1.39 -8.08
C VAL A 103 0.40 -2.15 -8.46
N GLU A 104 1.43 -2.03 -7.62
CA GLU A 104 2.54 -2.97 -7.60
C GLU A 104 2.30 -3.98 -6.48
N VAL A 105 2.18 -5.25 -6.83
CA VAL A 105 2.19 -6.35 -5.86
C VAL A 105 3.62 -6.80 -5.66
N PHE A 106 4.10 -6.64 -4.43
CA PHE A 106 5.49 -6.90 -4.08
C PHE A 106 5.64 -7.67 -2.76
N GLY A 107 6.86 -8.03 -2.42
CA GLY A 107 7.22 -8.50 -1.09
C GLY A 107 8.67 -8.18 -0.76
N TYR A 108 8.91 -7.69 0.46
CA TYR A 108 10.27 -7.37 0.91
C TYR A 108 11.24 -8.55 0.89
N THR A 109 10.72 -9.78 0.93
CA THR A 109 11.53 -11.00 0.88
C THR A 109 11.80 -11.49 -0.54
N CYS A 110 11.22 -10.84 -1.55
CA CYS A 110 11.37 -11.20 -2.96
C CYS A 110 12.60 -10.51 -3.58
N PRO A 111 13.62 -11.23 -4.04
CA PRO A 111 14.80 -10.63 -4.66
C PRO A 111 14.47 -9.91 -5.97
N HIS A 112 13.56 -10.44 -6.78
CA HIS A 112 13.14 -9.78 -8.02
C HIS A 112 12.38 -8.48 -7.78
N CYS A 113 11.66 -8.34 -6.64
CA CYS A 113 11.08 -7.05 -6.27
C CYS A 113 12.17 -6.03 -5.92
N ALA A 114 13.22 -6.46 -5.19
CA ALA A 114 14.35 -5.59 -4.87
C ALA A 114 15.10 -5.13 -6.14
N GLU A 115 15.19 -5.96 -7.17
CA GLU A 115 15.76 -5.63 -8.47
C GLU A 115 14.84 -4.70 -9.28
N PHE A 116 13.52 -4.85 -9.16
CA PHE A 116 12.53 -4.06 -9.87
C PHE A 116 12.36 -2.65 -9.29
N GLU A 117 12.53 -2.49 -7.98
CA GLU A 117 12.28 -1.24 -7.24
C GLU A 117 12.93 0.02 -7.84
N PRO A 118 14.21 0.03 -8.26
CA PRO A 118 14.81 1.21 -8.90
C PRO A 118 14.12 1.61 -10.22
N LEU A 119 13.64 0.63 -10.97
CA LEU A 119 12.96 0.86 -12.25
C LEU A 119 11.56 1.43 -12.03
N VAL A 120 10.80 0.83 -11.10
CA VAL A 120 9.46 1.30 -10.76
C VAL A 120 9.48 2.68 -10.11
N ASN A 121 10.46 2.97 -9.28
CA ASN A 121 10.65 4.30 -8.70
C ASN A 121 10.94 5.36 -9.77
N SER A 122 11.81 5.04 -10.74
CA SER A 122 12.11 5.90 -11.88
C SER A 122 10.89 6.11 -12.77
N TRP A 123 10.10 5.07 -12.99
CA TRP A 123 8.85 5.12 -13.72
C TRP A 123 7.81 6.00 -13.00
N ARG A 124 7.60 5.76 -11.70
CA ARG A 124 6.65 6.51 -10.87
C ARG A 124 6.95 8.01 -10.84
N ALA A 125 8.22 8.39 -10.78
CA ALA A 125 8.64 9.80 -10.77
C ALA A 125 8.26 10.56 -12.07
N LYS A 126 8.00 9.84 -13.17
CA LYS A 126 7.61 10.41 -14.47
C LYS A 126 6.09 10.45 -14.65
N GLN A 127 5.32 9.84 -13.76
CA GLN A 127 3.87 9.77 -13.91
C GLN A 127 3.20 11.11 -13.60
N THR A 128 2.11 11.35 -14.30
CA THR A 128 1.27 12.55 -14.12
C THR A 128 0.36 12.41 -12.90
N ALA A 129 -0.17 13.54 -12.43
CA ALA A 129 -0.98 13.60 -11.19
C ALA A 129 -2.28 12.80 -11.24
N ASP A 130 -2.72 12.36 -12.42
CA ASP A 130 -3.89 11.51 -12.64
C ASP A 130 -3.62 10.01 -12.40
N VAL A 131 -2.35 9.62 -12.19
CA VAL A 131 -1.95 8.26 -11.81
C VAL A 131 -1.79 8.18 -10.29
N ASN A 132 -2.33 7.11 -9.71
CA ASN A 132 -2.19 6.76 -8.30
C ASN A 132 -1.42 5.45 -8.17
N PHE A 133 -0.13 5.52 -7.85
CA PHE A 133 0.69 4.34 -7.59
C PHE A 133 0.48 3.82 -6.16
N VAL A 134 0.16 2.54 -6.04
CA VAL A 134 -0.18 1.88 -4.77
C VAL A 134 0.63 0.60 -4.60
N PRO A 135 1.64 0.56 -3.72
CA PRO A 135 2.31 -0.68 -3.39
C PRO A 135 1.42 -1.55 -2.49
N VAL A 136 1.33 -2.84 -2.81
CA VAL A 136 0.56 -3.84 -2.07
C VAL A 136 1.48 -4.99 -1.68
N ALA A 137 1.78 -5.10 -0.39
CA ALA A 137 2.62 -6.19 0.11
C ALA A 137 1.84 -7.51 0.13
N ALA A 138 2.35 -8.51 -0.58
CA ALA A 138 1.72 -9.82 -0.72
C ALA A 138 1.86 -10.69 0.54
N PRO A 139 0.76 -11.14 1.17
CA PRO A 139 0.80 -12.05 2.31
C PRO A 139 0.70 -13.52 1.85
N PHE A 140 1.65 -14.00 1.04
CA PHE A 140 1.62 -15.38 0.50
C PHE A 140 1.82 -16.51 1.53
N GLY A 141 1.82 -16.19 2.81
CA GLY A 141 2.01 -17.16 3.88
C GLY A 141 3.47 -17.23 4.37
N GLY A 142 3.70 -18.04 5.43
CA GLY A 142 5.05 -18.25 5.98
C GLY A 142 5.80 -16.96 6.27
N TYR A 143 7.02 -16.84 5.75
CA TYR A 143 7.90 -15.70 5.96
C TYR A 143 7.48 -14.41 5.23
N TRP A 144 6.50 -14.47 4.34
CA TRP A 144 5.93 -13.28 3.69
C TRP A 144 5.10 -12.43 4.64
N VAL A 145 4.31 -13.10 5.49
CA VAL A 145 3.33 -12.44 6.37
C VAL A 145 3.96 -11.43 7.34
N PRO A 146 5.06 -11.74 8.05
CA PRO A 146 5.70 -10.77 8.93
C PRO A 146 6.12 -9.49 8.22
N TYR A 147 6.67 -9.60 7.01
CA TYR A 147 7.10 -8.46 6.21
C TYR A 147 5.93 -7.66 5.64
N ALA A 148 4.84 -8.32 5.21
CA ALA A 148 3.62 -7.64 4.81
C ALA A 148 2.99 -6.88 5.98
N LYS A 149 2.97 -7.46 7.20
CA LYS A 149 2.54 -6.76 8.42
C LYS A 149 3.41 -5.53 8.70
N ALA A 150 4.72 -5.65 8.56
CA ALA A 150 5.65 -4.54 8.76
C ALA A 150 5.39 -3.40 7.75
N PHE A 151 5.14 -3.73 6.48
CA PHE A 151 4.77 -2.76 5.47
C PHE A 151 3.48 -2.01 5.83
N TYR A 152 2.40 -2.73 6.15
CA TYR A 152 1.12 -2.10 6.49
C TYR A 152 1.17 -1.32 7.80
N THR A 153 2.04 -1.71 8.73
CA THR A 153 2.34 -0.93 9.93
C THR A 153 3.02 0.38 9.57
N ALA A 154 4.06 0.32 8.75
CA ALA A 154 4.78 1.51 8.27
C ALA A 154 3.87 2.44 7.46
N GLU A 155 2.99 1.87 6.62
CA GLU A 155 1.98 2.62 5.87
C GLU A 155 1.04 3.37 6.82
N SER A 156 0.52 2.71 7.83
CA SER A 156 -0.38 3.31 8.83
C SER A 156 0.29 4.41 9.66
N MET A 157 1.61 4.36 9.77
CA MET A 157 2.43 5.36 10.49
C MET A 157 3.05 6.42 9.55
N GLY A 158 2.75 6.40 8.25
CA GLY A 158 3.29 7.36 7.27
C GLY A 158 4.81 7.23 7.04
N LEU A 159 5.36 6.02 7.22
CA LEU A 159 6.79 5.77 7.15
C LEU A 159 7.27 5.26 5.79
N VAL A 160 6.38 4.71 4.95
CA VAL A 160 6.72 4.00 3.71
C VAL A 160 7.64 4.83 2.81
N GLY A 161 7.33 6.10 2.57
CA GLY A 161 8.10 6.93 1.63
C GLY A 161 9.60 7.09 1.98
N ARG A 162 10.00 6.88 3.24
CA ARG A 162 11.40 6.98 3.69
C ARG A 162 12.05 5.65 4.05
N THR A 163 11.26 4.56 4.05
CA THR A 163 11.73 3.26 4.55
C THR A 163 11.62 2.14 3.54
N HIS A 164 10.88 2.31 2.44
CA HIS A 164 10.62 1.25 1.47
C HIS A 164 11.91 0.68 0.86
N ASP A 165 12.69 1.53 0.23
CA ASP A 165 14.00 1.15 -0.33
C ASP A 165 14.97 0.67 0.75
N ALA A 166 14.93 1.28 1.94
CA ALA A 166 15.79 0.87 3.05
C ALA A 166 15.46 -0.54 3.55
N MET A 167 14.18 -0.95 3.53
CA MET A 167 13.78 -2.29 3.90
C MET A 167 14.30 -3.32 2.89
N PHE A 168 14.17 -3.06 1.58
CA PHE A 168 14.78 -3.92 0.56
C PHE A 168 16.29 -4.06 0.75
N ARG A 169 17.01 -2.94 1.02
CA ARG A 169 18.45 -3.00 1.29
C ARG A 169 18.77 -3.81 2.54
N ALA A 170 18.00 -3.62 3.62
CA ALA A 170 18.22 -4.36 4.88
C ALA A 170 18.08 -5.88 4.70
N VAL A 171 17.15 -6.33 3.84
CA VAL A 171 16.92 -7.76 3.58
C VAL A 171 17.94 -8.32 2.58
N HIS A 172 18.17 -7.65 1.44
CA HIS A 172 18.88 -8.24 0.30
C HIS A 172 20.36 -7.85 0.19
N LEU A 173 20.72 -6.64 0.62
CA LEU A 173 22.09 -6.13 0.51
C LEU A 173 22.84 -6.20 1.83
N GLU A 174 22.30 -5.56 2.85
CA GLU A 174 22.92 -5.47 4.17
C GLU A 174 22.74 -6.76 4.97
N ARG A 175 21.70 -7.53 4.68
CA ARG A 175 21.32 -8.76 5.39
C ARG A 175 21.18 -8.55 6.90
N SER A 176 20.82 -7.33 7.29
CA SER A 176 20.58 -6.94 8.68
C SER A 176 19.23 -7.43 9.21
N LEU A 177 18.30 -7.78 8.30
CA LEU A 177 17.04 -8.44 8.61
C LEU A 177 16.97 -9.79 7.90
N PRO A 178 16.77 -10.91 8.62
CA PRO A 178 16.72 -12.23 8.02
C PRO A 178 15.41 -12.46 7.29
N VAL A 179 15.43 -13.16 6.15
CA VAL A 179 14.21 -13.53 5.40
C VAL A 179 13.26 -14.38 6.26
N ASN A 180 13.81 -15.29 7.08
CA ASN A 180 13.05 -16.18 7.94
C ASN A 180 13.30 -15.90 9.42
N GLY A 181 12.29 -16.08 10.25
CA GLY A 181 12.42 -15.99 11.71
C GLY A 181 12.52 -14.57 12.26
N VAL A 182 12.28 -13.54 11.44
CA VAL A 182 12.21 -12.14 11.87
C VAL A 182 11.10 -11.95 12.90
N LYS A 183 11.37 -11.17 13.95
CA LYS A 183 10.44 -10.90 15.04
C LYS A 183 9.89 -9.46 14.95
N PRO A 184 8.72 -9.17 15.56
CA PRO A 184 8.18 -7.81 15.58
C PRO A 184 9.14 -6.76 16.14
N VAL A 185 9.97 -7.12 17.15
CA VAL A 185 10.98 -6.25 17.73
C VAL A 185 12.08 -5.85 16.73
N ASP A 186 12.47 -6.76 15.83
CA ASP A 186 13.50 -6.51 14.82
C ASP A 186 12.99 -5.41 13.84
N PHE A 187 11.72 -5.47 13.47
CA PHE A 187 11.08 -4.41 12.68
C PHE A 187 10.99 -3.10 13.46
N ALA A 188 10.56 -3.14 14.74
CA ALA A 188 10.50 -1.94 15.56
C ALA A 188 11.87 -1.25 15.68
N GLU A 189 12.94 -2.02 15.80
CA GLU A 189 14.32 -1.52 15.80
C GLU A 189 14.74 -0.93 14.46
N PHE A 190 14.37 -1.61 13.35
CA PHE A 190 14.62 -1.08 12.02
C PHE A 190 13.92 0.26 11.81
N TYR A 191 12.61 0.33 12.04
CA TYR A 191 11.81 1.54 11.80
C TYR A 191 12.15 2.68 12.78
N ALA A 192 12.67 2.37 13.98
CA ALA A 192 13.13 3.38 14.91
C ALA A 192 14.31 4.22 14.37
N LYS A 193 15.16 3.66 13.51
CA LYS A 193 16.21 4.39 12.79
C LYS A 193 15.66 5.49 11.88
N PHE A 194 14.38 5.38 11.52
CA PHE A 194 13.63 6.33 10.69
C PHE A 194 12.61 7.14 11.49
N GLY A 195 12.76 7.20 12.82
CA GLY A 195 11.94 8.05 13.69
C GLY A 195 10.62 7.42 14.17
N ALA A 196 10.42 6.11 14.02
CA ALA A 196 9.28 5.45 14.62
C ALA A 196 9.47 5.25 16.14
N ASN A 197 8.40 5.41 16.92
CA ASN A 197 8.38 4.94 18.30
C ASN A 197 8.23 3.42 18.31
N LYS A 198 9.16 2.69 18.95
CA LYS A 198 9.19 1.22 18.96
C LYS A 198 7.90 0.61 19.54
N GLN A 199 7.45 1.09 20.68
CA GLN A 199 6.24 0.56 21.36
C GLN A 199 4.99 0.80 20.51
N GLN A 200 4.88 1.98 19.91
CA GLN A 200 3.79 2.31 18.99
C GLN A 200 3.83 1.41 17.76
N PHE A 201 5.01 1.16 17.19
CA PHE A 201 5.17 0.27 16.05
C PHE A 201 4.70 -1.16 16.40
N GLU A 202 5.18 -1.74 17.51
CA GLU A 202 4.83 -3.09 17.95
C GLU A 202 3.34 -3.22 18.23
N SER A 203 2.73 -2.24 18.93
CA SER A 203 1.29 -2.26 19.19
C SER A 203 0.45 -2.12 17.92
N THR A 204 0.88 -1.28 16.96
CA THR A 204 0.22 -1.17 15.65
C THR A 204 0.36 -2.44 14.85
N TYR A 205 1.57 -3.03 14.81
CA TYR A 205 1.86 -4.29 14.11
C TYR A 205 0.97 -5.46 14.60
N ALA A 206 0.68 -5.51 15.90
CA ALA A 206 -0.17 -6.52 16.51
C ALA A 206 -1.69 -6.21 16.42
N SER A 207 -2.07 -5.09 15.82
CA SER A 207 -3.45 -4.64 15.82
C SER A 207 -4.32 -5.35 14.78
N PHE A 208 -5.63 -5.47 15.07
CA PHE A 208 -6.63 -5.96 14.13
C PHE A 208 -6.71 -5.11 12.83
N ALA A 209 -6.34 -3.83 12.90
CA ALA A 209 -6.32 -2.97 11.73
C ALA A 209 -5.30 -3.46 10.70
N ILE A 210 -4.14 -3.93 11.14
CA ILE A 210 -3.13 -4.52 10.26
C ILE A 210 -3.58 -5.87 9.71
N ASP A 211 -4.22 -6.71 10.54
CA ASP A 211 -4.78 -7.98 10.06
C ASP A 211 -5.89 -7.75 9.00
N ALA A 212 -6.69 -6.70 9.15
CA ALA A 212 -7.68 -6.31 8.13
C ALA A 212 -7.01 -5.85 6.82
N LYS A 213 -5.89 -5.12 6.88
CA LYS A 213 -5.12 -4.73 5.69
C LYS A 213 -4.54 -5.95 4.97
N LEU A 214 -4.01 -6.94 5.71
CA LEU A 214 -3.55 -8.20 5.13
C LEU A 214 -4.67 -8.94 4.40
N LYS A 215 -5.83 -9.10 5.03
CA LYS A 215 -7.00 -9.74 4.41
C LYS A 215 -7.46 -9.01 3.16
N ARG A 216 -7.42 -7.68 3.17
CA ARG A 216 -7.74 -6.86 1.98
C ARG A 216 -6.75 -7.11 0.84
N ALA A 217 -5.45 -7.17 1.14
CA ALA A 217 -4.43 -7.50 0.17
C ALA A 217 -4.65 -8.91 -0.40
N GLU A 218 -4.84 -9.91 0.46
CA GLU A 218 -5.11 -11.29 0.06
C GLU A 218 -6.34 -11.39 -0.87
N ALA A 219 -7.43 -10.73 -0.51
CA ALA A 219 -8.64 -10.67 -1.34
C ALA A 219 -8.38 -9.98 -2.69
N PHE A 220 -7.53 -8.94 -2.72
CA PHE A 220 -7.13 -8.30 -3.97
C PHE A 220 -6.31 -9.23 -4.85
N LEU A 221 -5.28 -9.88 -4.30
CA LEU A 221 -4.44 -10.81 -5.04
C LEU A 221 -5.28 -11.95 -5.64
N THR A 222 -6.18 -12.52 -4.84
CA THR A 222 -7.08 -13.61 -5.28
C THR A 222 -7.95 -13.17 -6.46
N ARG A 223 -8.66 -12.04 -6.36
CA ARG A 223 -9.55 -11.57 -7.43
C ARG A 223 -8.81 -11.13 -8.69
N SER A 224 -7.55 -10.66 -8.53
CA SER A 224 -6.72 -10.22 -9.66
C SER A 224 -5.92 -11.37 -10.29
N GLY A 225 -5.98 -12.57 -9.71
CA GLY A 225 -5.21 -13.72 -10.17
C GLY A 225 -3.70 -13.52 -10.02
N VAL A 226 -3.26 -12.73 -9.02
CA VAL A 226 -1.84 -12.49 -8.75
C VAL A 226 -1.31 -13.57 -7.80
N GLU A 227 -0.40 -14.40 -8.30
CA GLU A 227 0.18 -15.54 -7.58
C GLU A 227 1.71 -15.41 -7.40
N SER A 228 2.30 -14.36 -7.95
CA SER A 228 3.76 -14.12 -7.88
C SER A 228 4.08 -12.64 -7.80
N THR A 229 5.33 -12.31 -7.43
CA THR A 229 5.87 -10.96 -7.37
C THR A 229 7.20 -10.82 -8.11
N PRO A 230 7.55 -9.64 -8.63
CA PRO A 230 6.68 -8.47 -8.72
C PRO A 230 5.54 -8.68 -9.72
N ASN A 231 4.42 -7.97 -9.53
CA ASN A 231 3.32 -7.97 -10.48
C ASN A 231 2.67 -6.58 -10.52
N ILE A 232 2.15 -6.16 -11.67
CA ILE A 232 1.43 -4.90 -11.81
C ILE A 232 -0.03 -5.17 -12.18
N VAL A 233 -0.93 -4.43 -11.52
CA VAL A 233 -2.36 -4.41 -11.86
C VAL A 233 -2.78 -2.96 -12.10
N VAL A 234 -3.33 -2.68 -13.29
CA VAL A 234 -3.79 -1.35 -13.68
C VAL A 234 -5.30 -1.24 -13.49
N ASP A 235 -5.73 -0.22 -12.76
CA ASP A 235 -7.13 0.15 -12.45
C ASP A 235 -8.00 -1.01 -11.93
N GLY A 236 -7.34 -2.03 -11.35
CA GLY A 236 -7.96 -3.28 -10.93
C GLY A 236 -8.48 -4.13 -12.09
N LYS A 237 -8.31 -3.71 -13.34
CA LYS A 237 -8.88 -4.32 -14.55
C LYS A 237 -7.89 -5.17 -15.34
N TYR A 238 -6.61 -4.84 -15.28
CA TYR A 238 -5.60 -5.48 -16.12
C TYR A 238 -4.43 -5.94 -15.29
N ARG A 239 -4.15 -7.24 -15.31
CA ARG A 239 -2.93 -7.83 -14.74
C ARG A 239 -1.87 -7.95 -15.83
N VAL A 240 -0.73 -7.31 -15.62
CA VAL A 240 0.38 -7.26 -16.58
C VAL A 240 1.12 -8.58 -16.63
N ILE A 241 1.51 -8.99 -17.85
CA ILE A 241 2.36 -10.15 -18.14
C ILE A 241 3.54 -9.65 -18.97
N GLY A 242 4.56 -9.08 -18.32
CA GLY A 242 5.76 -8.61 -19.01
C GLY A 242 6.80 -9.73 -19.16
N LYS A 243 7.59 -9.67 -20.22
CA LYS A 243 8.71 -10.60 -20.46
C LYS A 243 9.92 -10.28 -19.56
N ASN A 244 10.06 -9.05 -19.14
CA ASN A 244 11.05 -8.52 -18.23
C ASN A 244 10.48 -7.26 -17.56
N PHE A 245 11.23 -6.62 -16.67
CA PHE A 245 10.78 -5.46 -15.90
C PHE A 245 10.48 -4.24 -16.78
N GLU A 246 11.30 -3.96 -17.78
CA GLU A 246 11.09 -2.86 -18.71
C GLU A 246 9.83 -3.06 -19.53
N ASP A 247 9.58 -4.30 -19.96
CA ASP A 247 8.38 -4.66 -20.70
C ASP A 247 7.11 -4.54 -19.82
N MET A 248 7.19 -4.92 -18.55
CA MET A 248 6.09 -4.69 -17.59
C MET A 248 5.74 -3.21 -17.49
N LEU A 249 6.72 -2.31 -17.39
CA LEU A 249 6.49 -0.88 -17.32
C LEU A 249 5.98 -0.30 -18.64
N ARG A 250 6.49 -0.76 -19.78
CA ARG A 250 5.98 -0.41 -21.11
C ARG A 250 4.49 -0.75 -21.24
N ILE A 251 4.11 -1.97 -20.90
CA ILE A 251 2.72 -2.45 -20.93
C ILE A 251 1.86 -1.58 -20.00
N THR A 252 2.36 -1.28 -18.80
CA THR A 252 1.69 -0.43 -17.83
C THR A 252 1.40 0.97 -18.40
N ASP A 253 2.36 1.60 -19.09
CA ASP A 253 2.18 2.90 -19.73
C ASP A 253 1.06 2.87 -20.77
N HIS A 254 0.98 1.84 -21.60
CA HIS A 254 -0.10 1.69 -22.57
C HIS A 254 -1.46 1.50 -21.91
N LEU A 255 -1.55 0.68 -20.86
CA LEU A 255 -2.81 0.45 -20.13
C LEU A 255 -3.26 1.71 -19.37
N VAL A 256 -2.33 2.47 -18.80
CA VAL A 256 -2.62 3.78 -18.21
C VAL A 256 -3.14 4.78 -19.25
N ALA A 257 -2.53 4.82 -20.44
CA ALA A 257 -3.00 5.67 -21.53
C ALA A 257 -4.39 5.26 -22.03
N GLN A 258 -4.66 3.96 -22.10
CA GLN A 258 -5.98 3.41 -22.45
C GLN A 258 -7.05 3.84 -21.43
N GLU A 259 -6.79 3.71 -20.13
CA GLU A 259 -7.71 4.14 -19.07
C GLU A 259 -7.92 5.66 -19.08
N ARG A 260 -6.88 6.42 -19.35
CA ARG A 260 -6.96 7.88 -19.50
C ARG A 260 -7.87 8.28 -20.67
N ALA A 261 -7.71 7.65 -21.83
CA ALA A 261 -8.57 7.88 -22.98
C ALA A 261 -10.04 7.51 -22.70
N ALA A 262 -10.28 6.38 -22.06
CA ALA A 262 -11.63 5.93 -21.69
C ALA A 262 -12.33 6.93 -20.74
N ARG A 263 -11.61 7.53 -19.79
CA ARG A 263 -12.15 8.51 -18.82
C ARG A 263 -12.42 9.89 -19.45
N THR A 264 -11.67 10.28 -20.47
CA THR A 264 -11.85 11.56 -21.18
C THR A 264 -12.83 11.48 -22.35
N GLY A 265 -13.45 10.35 -22.60
CA GLY A 265 -14.35 10.13 -23.74
C GLY A 265 -13.62 10.05 -25.10
N GLY A 266 -12.28 9.93 -25.09
CA GLY A 266 -11.48 9.66 -26.28
C GLY A 266 -11.54 8.18 -26.66
N ALA A 267 -11.54 7.88 -27.97
CA ALA A 267 -11.40 6.51 -28.44
C ALA A 267 -10.02 5.97 -27.97
N ALA A 268 -10.02 4.77 -27.37
CA ALA A 268 -8.79 4.08 -27.08
C ALA A 268 -7.98 3.91 -28.38
N PRO A 269 -6.64 4.03 -28.35
CA PRO A 269 -5.83 3.71 -29.52
C PRO A 269 -6.12 2.26 -29.92
N ALA A 270 -6.67 2.05 -31.10
CA ALA A 270 -7.00 0.74 -31.61
C ALA A 270 -5.74 -0.12 -31.65
N ALA A 271 -5.82 -1.32 -31.09
CA ALA A 271 -4.79 -2.33 -31.30
C ALA A 271 -4.74 -2.66 -32.80
N GLU A 272 -3.78 -2.12 -33.54
CA GLU A 272 -3.48 -2.55 -34.91
C GLU A 272 -2.90 -3.96 -34.82
N GLY A 273 -3.66 -4.95 -35.21
CA GLY A 273 -3.13 -6.28 -35.38
C GLY A 273 -4.11 -7.43 -35.22
N SER A 274 -5.16 -7.48 -36.04
CA SER A 274 -5.79 -8.73 -36.39
C SER A 274 -6.34 -8.61 -37.81
N ALA A 275 -5.45 -8.86 -38.80
CA ALA A 275 -5.90 -9.20 -40.12
C ALA A 275 -6.62 -10.56 -40.05
N PRO A 276 -7.84 -10.70 -40.59
CA PRO A 276 -8.49 -12.00 -40.64
C PRO A 276 -7.65 -12.92 -41.54
N ALA A 277 -7.25 -14.06 -41.00
CA ALA A 277 -6.66 -15.13 -41.79
C ALA A 277 -7.68 -15.60 -42.82
N THR A 278 -7.49 -15.20 -44.06
CA THR A 278 -8.18 -15.79 -45.21
C THR A 278 -7.71 -17.24 -45.34
N GLY A 279 -8.55 -18.17 -44.85
CA GLY A 279 -8.35 -19.60 -45.10
C GLY A 279 -8.44 -19.90 -46.59
N PRO A 280 -7.64 -20.88 -47.12
CA PRO A 280 -7.69 -21.26 -48.52
C PRO A 280 -9.05 -21.91 -48.83
N ALA A 281 -9.68 -21.41 -49.89
CA ALA A 281 -10.88 -21.98 -50.46
C ALA A 281 -10.60 -23.45 -50.92
N ALA A 282 -11.38 -24.38 -50.40
CA ALA A 282 -11.39 -25.75 -50.87
C ALA A 282 -11.87 -25.77 -52.32
N ALA A 283 -10.98 -26.13 -53.25
CA ALA A 283 -11.32 -26.44 -54.63
C ALA A 283 -12.06 -27.79 -54.64
N ALA A 284 -13.34 -27.74 -55.04
CA ALA A 284 -14.07 -28.93 -55.42
C ALA A 284 -13.53 -29.43 -56.76
N ALA A 285 -13.07 -30.67 -56.80
CA ALA A 285 -12.84 -31.39 -58.03
C ALA A 285 -13.94 -32.41 -58.23
N GLN A 286 -14.42 -32.41 -59.47
CA GLN A 286 -15.43 -33.31 -60.05
C GLN A 286 -15.03 -34.79 -60.00
#